data_d1e8cdaabfde4009f08b7fd274fc6ccf
#
_entry.id   d1e8cdaabfde4009f08b7fd274fc6ccf
#
_cell.length_a   1.000
_cell.length_b   1.000
_cell.length_c   1.000
_cell.angle_alpha   90.00
_cell.angle_beta   90.00
_cell.angle_gamma   90.00
#
_symmetry.space_group_name_H-M   'P 1'
#
loop_
_entity.id
_entity.type
_entity.pdbx_description
1 polymer ?
#
loop_
_entity_poly.entity_id
_entity_poly.type
_entity_poly.pdbx_seq_one_letter_code
_entity_poly.pdbx_strand_id
1 'polypeptide(L)'
;FPGNVTANVTYSLTADNAIDIKYDATTDKTTVINLTNHSYFNLDGHGAGSIEEHELWLRASHFTPVAAGSIPTGEIRAVAGTPMDFTQPKKIGRDIRDDYEQLLLTGGYDHNFVIDDWDGTLRHIATVKGPKSGRVMKAYTTLPGVQFYAGNFIDVQPGKDGVTYGN
;
A
#
# COMPACT_ATOMS: atom_id res chain seq x y z
N PHE A 1 -4.09 -20.33 15.52
CA PHE A 1 -3.74 -19.37 16.58
C PHE A 1 -4.66 -19.60 17.79
N PRO A 2 -4.18 -19.39 19.03
CA PRO A 2 -4.99 -19.60 20.21
C PRO A 2 -6.06 -18.52 20.40
N GLY A 3 -7.17 -18.90 21.05
CA GLY A 3 -8.24 -17.99 21.44
C GLY A 3 -9.28 -17.71 20.37
N ASN A 4 -10.34 -17.03 20.82
CA ASN A 4 -11.38 -16.48 19.97
C ASN A 4 -11.11 -14.99 19.80
N VAL A 5 -11.12 -14.51 18.58
CA VAL A 5 -10.95 -13.09 18.26
C VAL A 5 -12.28 -12.55 17.74
N THR A 6 -12.75 -11.46 18.34
CA THR A 6 -13.85 -10.65 17.81
C THR A 6 -13.25 -9.37 17.24
N ALA A 7 -13.43 -9.14 15.95
CA ALA A 7 -12.95 -7.95 15.25
C ALA A 7 -14.16 -7.17 14.72
N ASN A 8 -14.19 -5.87 15.00
CA ASN A 8 -15.14 -4.92 14.44
C ASN A 8 -14.41 -3.96 13.52
N VAL A 9 -14.89 -3.82 12.30
CA VAL A 9 -14.36 -2.88 11.33
C VAL A 9 -15.46 -1.87 11.00
N THR A 10 -15.18 -0.60 11.26
CA THR A 10 -16.12 0.50 10.99
C THR A 10 -15.60 1.35 9.85
N TYR A 11 -16.41 1.51 8.81
CA TYR A 11 -16.17 2.43 7.70
C TYR A 11 -17.06 3.65 7.87
N SER A 12 -16.49 4.84 7.87
CA SER A 12 -17.22 6.11 7.94
C SER A 12 -16.85 6.99 6.76
N LEU A 13 -17.85 7.47 6.04
CA LEU A 13 -17.66 8.52 5.04
C LEU A 13 -17.81 9.87 5.74
N THR A 14 -16.76 10.67 5.69
CA THR A 14 -16.71 11.96 6.39
C THR A 14 -17.17 13.11 5.48
N ALA A 15 -17.54 14.25 6.09
CA ALA A 15 -18.02 15.44 5.35
C ALA A 15 -16.92 16.11 4.50
N ASP A 16 -15.65 15.84 4.77
CA ASP A 16 -14.47 16.33 4.04
C ASP A 16 -13.96 15.35 2.98
N ASN A 17 -14.82 14.42 2.53
CA ASN A 17 -14.54 13.42 1.50
C ASN A 17 -13.43 12.42 1.88
N ALA A 18 -13.32 12.06 3.15
CA ALA A 18 -12.45 10.99 3.60
C ALA A 18 -13.25 9.73 3.92
N ILE A 19 -12.58 8.58 3.80
CA ILE A 19 -13.04 7.29 4.35
C ILE A 19 -12.21 7.03 5.59
N ASP A 20 -12.85 7.00 6.75
CA ASP A 20 -12.25 6.58 8.01
C ASP A 20 -12.51 5.09 8.23
N ILE A 21 -11.46 4.33 8.52
CA ILE A 21 -11.52 2.88 8.74
C ILE A 21 -10.96 2.58 10.11
N LYS A 22 -11.84 2.21 11.03
CA LYS A 22 -11.49 1.90 12.41
C LYS A 22 -11.57 0.41 12.67
N TYR A 23 -10.54 -0.13 13.31
CA TYR A 23 -10.45 -1.51 13.73
C TYR A 23 -10.47 -1.58 15.26
N ASP A 24 -11.41 -2.35 15.81
CA ASP A 24 -11.47 -2.68 17.23
C ASP A 24 -11.48 -4.22 17.35
N ALA A 25 -10.54 -4.77 18.10
CA ALA A 25 -10.48 -6.22 18.29
C ALA A 25 -10.26 -6.61 19.75
N THR A 26 -10.90 -7.68 20.16
CA THR A 26 -10.75 -8.31 21.49
C THR A 26 -10.47 -9.79 21.33
N THR A 27 -9.76 -10.36 22.31
CA THR A 27 -9.48 -11.81 22.34
C THR A 27 -9.55 -12.35 23.77
N ASP A 28 -9.92 -13.61 23.91
CA ASP A 28 -9.95 -14.32 25.19
C ASP A 28 -8.61 -15.00 25.55
N LYS A 29 -7.63 -15.03 24.65
CA LYS A 29 -6.28 -15.57 24.88
C LYS A 29 -5.25 -14.77 24.10
N THR A 30 -4.01 -14.75 24.55
CA THR A 30 -2.89 -14.17 23.83
C THR A 30 -2.79 -14.79 22.43
N THR A 31 -2.84 -13.95 21.42
CA THR A 31 -2.77 -14.36 20.00
C THR A 31 -2.11 -13.28 19.15
N VAL A 32 -1.81 -13.64 17.90
CA VAL A 32 -1.29 -12.71 16.91
C VAL A 32 -2.44 -12.14 16.09
N ILE A 33 -2.46 -10.83 15.90
CA ILE A 33 -3.43 -10.13 15.05
C ILE A 33 -2.74 -9.01 14.26
N ASN A 34 -3.08 -8.89 12.98
CA ASN A 34 -2.70 -7.79 12.12
C ASN A 34 -3.83 -7.56 11.12
N LEU A 35 -4.54 -6.45 11.25
CA LEU A 35 -5.70 -6.10 10.43
C LEU A 35 -5.31 -5.05 9.40
N THR A 36 -5.85 -5.15 8.20
CA THR A 36 -5.59 -4.22 7.11
C THR A 36 -6.85 -3.97 6.27
N ASN A 37 -6.86 -2.87 5.52
CA ASN A 37 -7.73 -2.69 4.35
C ASN A 37 -6.94 -3.05 3.09
N HIS A 38 -7.58 -3.77 2.18
CA HIS A 38 -6.94 -4.26 0.96
C HIS A 38 -7.63 -3.73 -0.30
N SER A 39 -8.02 -2.46 -0.31
CA SER A 39 -8.58 -1.82 -1.49
C SER A 39 -7.50 -1.49 -2.52
N TYR A 40 -7.81 -1.73 -3.80
CA TYR A 40 -6.99 -1.29 -4.93
C TYR A 40 -7.50 0.05 -5.43
N PHE A 41 -6.60 1.03 -5.59
CA PHE A 41 -6.95 2.37 -6.01
C PHE A 41 -6.38 2.70 -7.39
N ASN A 42 -7.26 3.14 -8.30
CA ASN A 42 -6.88 3.83 -9.52
C ASN A 42 -7.58 5.19 -9.53
N LEU A 43 -6.83 6.26 -9.29
CA LEU A 43 -7.41 7.61 -9.14
C LEU A 43 -7.93 8.17 -10.45
N ASP A 44 -7.52 7.64 -11.59
CA ASP A 44 -8.06 8.02 -12.89
C ASP A 44 -9.37 7.30 -13.22
N GLY A 45 -9.74 6.29 -12.45
CA GLY A 45 -10.98 5.51 -12.58
C GLY A 45 -10.71 4.03 -12.79
N HIS A 46 -11.67 3.19 -12.42
CA HIS A 46 -11.50 1.73 -12.41
C HIS A 46 -11.21 1.12 -13.79
N GLY A 47 -11.58 1.78 -14.88
CA GLY A 47 -11.32 1.35 -16.27
C GLY A 47 -10.23 2.16 -16.97
N ALA A 48 -9.45 2.96 -16.26
CA ALA A 48 -8.50 3.90 -16.87
C ALA A 48 -7.18 3.26 -17.33
N GLY A 49 -6.96 1.97 -17.10
CA GLY A 49 -5.72 1.25 -17.40
C GLY A 49 -4.69 1.32 -16.27
N SER A 50 -3.42 1.28 -16.62
CA SER A 50 -2.30 1.23 -15.66
C SER A 50 -2.23 2.46 -14.74
N ILE A 51 -1.74 2.24 -13.51
CA ILE A 51 -1.45 3.28 -12.51
C ILE A 51 -0.01 3.83 -12.61
N GLU A 52 0.79 3.38 -13.56
CA GLU A 52 2.22 3.70 -13.64
C GLU A 52 2.51 5.20 -13.78
N GLU A 53 1.59 5.95 -14.36
CA GLU A 53 1.71 7.41 -14.49
C GLU A 53 1.27 8.17 -13.24
N HIS A 54 0.71 7.50 -12.22
CA HIS A 54 0.40 8.14 -10.94
C HIS A 54 1.68 8.55 -10.22
N GLU A 55 1.66 9.73 -9.60
CA GLU A 55 2.75 10.17 -8.73
C GLU A 55 2.47 9.70 -7.31
N LEU A 56 3.47 9.04 -6.71
CA LEU A 56 3.44 8.56 -5.33
C LEU A 56 4.53 9.23 -4.52
N TRP A 57 4.16 9.65 -3.30
CA TRP A 57 5.08 10.04 -2.23
C TRP A 57 4.78 9.20 -0.99
N LEU A 58 5.83 8.73 -0.30
CA LEU A 58 5.74 7.99 0.97
C LEU A 58 6.61 8.64 2.04
N ARG A 59 6.07 8.73 3.26
CA ARG A 59 6.83 9.09 4.46
C ARG A 59 7.56 7.86 4.98
N ALA A 60 8.51 7.37 4.23
CA ALA A 60 9.25 6.15 4.58
C ALA A 60 10.66 6.18 4.00
N SER A 61 11.65 6.24 4.85
CA SER A 61 13.07 6.15 4.47
C SER A 61 13.60 4.73 4.46
N HIS A 62 12.79 3.73 4.85
CA HIS A 62 13.14 2.32 4.89
C HIS A 62 11.97 1.45 4.42
N PHE A 63 12.29 0.23 4.03
CA PHE A 63 11.32 -0.82 3.69
C PHE A 63 11.80 -2.17 4.22
N THR A 64 10.91 -3.17 4.24
CA THR A 64 11.26 -4.55 4.59
C THR A 64 11.47 -5.36 3.31
N PRO A 65 12.72 -5.74 2.97
CA PRO A 65 12.99 -6.57 1.81
C PRO A 65 12.46 -7.98 1.97
N VAL A 66 12.19 -8.62 0.83
CA VAL A 66 11.66 -9.97 0.75
C VAL A 66 12.67 -10.95 0.15
N ALA A 67 12.55 -12.21 0.53
CA ALA A 67 13.14 -13.35 -0.14
C ALA A 67 12.18 -13.92 -1.21
N ALA A 68 12.62 -14.96 -1.92
CA ALA A 68 11.78 -15.68 -2.87
C ALA A 68 10.45 -16.11 -2.22
N GLY A 69 9.34 -15.93 -2.95
CA GLY A 69 7.98 -16.15 -2.45
C GLY A 69 7.43 -14.98 -1.65
N SER A 70 8.02 -13.79 -1.76
CA SER A 70 7.58 -12.53 -1.13
C SER A 70 7.55 -12.59 0.40
N ILE A 71 8.44 -13.41 1.01
CA ILE A 71 8.53 -13.55 2.47
C ILE A 71 9.49 -12.50 3.02
N PRO A 72 9.07 -11.63 3.96
CA PRO A 72 9.96 -10.64 4.58
C PRO A 72 11.16 -11.32 5.27
N THR A 73 12.37 -10.77 5.06
CA THR A 73 13.62 -11.33 5.58
C THR A 73 13.89 -10.97 7.05
N GLY A 74 13.16 -9.99 7.60
CA GLY A 74 13.42 -9.38 8.91
C GLY A 74 14.39 -8.20 8.84
N GLU A 75 15.01 -7.94 7.69
CA GLU A 75 15.82 -6.74 7.47
C GLU A 75 14.93 -5.49 7.37
N ILE A 76 15.46 -4.35 7.82
CA ILE A 76 14.94 -3.01 7.53
C ILE A 76 15.99 -2.30 6.71
N ARG A 77 15.72 -2.09 5.42
CA ARG A 77 16.66 -1.56 4.43
C ARG A 77 16.32 -0.12 4.06
N ALA A 78 17.33 0.73 3.96
CA ALA A 78 17.16 2.11 3.49
C ALA A 78 16.71 2.14 2.01
N VAL A 79 15.78 3.06 1.68
CA VAL A 79 15.31 3.26 0.30
C VAL A 79 16.28 4.13 -0.52
N ALA A 80 17.09 4.96 0.13
CA ALA A 80 17.96 5.93 -0.52
C ALA A 80 18.89 5.28 -1.57
N GLY A 81 18.90 5.86 -2.77
CA GLY A 81 19.70 5.36 -3.89
C GLY A 81 19.18 4.08 -4.54
N THR A 82 17.95 3.68 -4.24
CA THR A 82 17.28 2.49 -4.83
C THR A 82 15.99 2.88 -5.55
N PRO A 83 15.44 2.02 -6.42
CA PRO A 83 14.12 2.20 -7.00
C PRO A 83 12.97 2.31 -5.97
N MET A 84 13.21 1.87 -4.74
CA MET A 84 12.23 1.91 -3.64
C MET A 84 12.06 3.31 -3.04
N ASP A 85 12.87 4.31 -3.43
CA ASP A 85 12.83 5.65 -2.86
C ASP A 85 11.63 6.46 -3.39
N PHE A 86 10.62 6.64 -2.54
CA PHE A 86 9.46 7.51 -2.74
C PHE A 86 9.43 8.69 -1.74
N THR A 87 10.56 9.02 -1.13
CA THR A 87 10.68 10.17 -0.22
C THR A 87 10.49 11.51 -0.93
N GLN A 88 10.64 11.52 -2.25
CA GLN A 88 10.21 12.60 -3.13
C GLN A 88 9.14 12.05 -4.09
N PRO A 89 8.13 12.86 -4.45
CA PRO A 89 7.10 12.41 -5.37
C PRO A 89 7.71 11.95 -6.71
N LYS A 90 7.35 10.75 -7.14
CA LYS A 90 7.75 10.22 -8.46
C LYS A 90 6.65 9.37 -9.07
N LYS A 91 6.66 9.22 -10.40
CA LYS A 91 5.78 8.28 -11.10
C LYS A 91 6.08 6.86 -10.66
N ILE A 92 5.03 6.07 -10.42
CA ILE A 92 5.15 4.65 -10.05
C ILE A 92 5.92 3.87 -11.13
N GLY A 93 5.60 4.12 -12.39
CA GLY A 93 6.22 3.43 -13.53
C GLY A 93 7.68 3.84 -13.82
N ARG A 94 8.21 4.88 -13.15
CA ARG A 94 9.56 5.38 -13.46
C ARG A 94 10.63 4.31 -13.29
N ASP A 95 10.56 3.57 -12.18
CA ASP A 95 11.61 2.63 -11.81
C ASP A 95 11.06 1.19 -11.59
N ILE A 96 9.77 0.93 -11.86
CA ILE A 96 9.10 -0.34 -11.52
C ILE A 96 9.71 -1.56 -12.24
N ARG A 97 10.41 -1.34 -13.37
CA ARG A 97 11.06 -2.38 -14.18
C ARG A 97 12.58 -2.34 -14.11
N ASP A 98 13.13 -1.60 -13.14
CA ASP A 98 14.58 -1.54 -12.96
C ASP A 98 15.15 -2.92 -12.58
N ASP A 99 16.39 -3.17 -12.98
CA ASP A 99 17.17 -4.36 -12.62
C ASP A 99 17.61 -4.27 -11.15
N TYR A 100 16.59 -4.34 -10.27
CA TYR A 100 16.78 -4.32 -8.82
C TYR A 100 16.19 -5.57 -8.21
N GLU A 101 16.99 -6.31 -7.42
CA GLU A 101 16.64 -7.61 -6.85
C GLU A 101 15.21 -7.67 -6.31
N GLN A 102 14.80 -6.67 -5.56
CA GLN A 102 13.51 -6.68 -4.88
C GLN A 102 12.34 -6.53 -5.88
N LEU A 103 12.49 -5.71 -6.91
CA LEU A 103 11.50 -5.58 -7.98
C LEU A 103 11.42 -6.85 -8.84
N LEU A 104 12.56 -7.50 -9.09
CA LEU A 104 12.59 -8.76 -9.84
C LEU A 104 11.91 -9.90 -9.07
N LEU A 105 12.08 -9.97 -7.75
CA LEU A 105 11.49 -11.01 -6.90
C LEU A 105 9.94 -10.94 -6.87
N THR A 106 9.38 -9.74 -6.99
CA THR A 106 7.94 -9.48 -6.86
C THR A 106 7.27 -9.02 -8.15
N GLY A 107 8.02 -8.93 -9.26
CA GLY A 107 7.50 -8.45 -10.54
C GLY A 107 7.07 -6.97 -10.53
N GLY A 108 7.61 -6.17 -9.63
CA GLY A 108 7.28 -4.77 -9.38
C GLY A 108 7.20 -4.45 -7.89
N TYR A 109 6.49 -3.38 -7.50
CA TYR A 109 6.35 -3.04 -6.08
C TYR A 109 5.34 -3.95 -5.38
N ASP A 110 5.77 -4.62 -4.32
CA ASP A 110 4.94 -5.35 -3.36
C ASP A 110 5.69 -5.46 -2.02
N HIS A 111 5.88 -4.32 -1.37
CA HIS A 111 6.73 -4.24 -0.18
C HIS A 111 6.07 -3.40 0.90
N ASN A 112 6.37 -3.76 2.15
CA ASN A 112 6.03 -2.93 3.29
C ASN A 112 7.08 -1.83 3.46
N PHE A 113 6.62 -0.59 3.55
CA PHE A 113 7.41 0.59 3.84
C PHE A 113 7.27 0.97 5.31
N VAL A 114 8.40 1.22 5.96
CA VAL A 114 8.46 1.57 7.39
C VAL A 114 8.24 3.06 7.54
N ILE A 115 7.20 3.43 8.29
CA ILE A 115 6.82 4.83 8.47
C ILE A 115 7.82 5.56 9.38
N ASP A 116 8.38 6.65 8.87
CA ASP A 116 9.31 7.48 9.61
C ASP A 116 8.64 8.14 10.83
N ASP A 117 9.38 8.21 11.94
CA ASP A 117 8.96 8.84 13.19
C ASP A 117 7.63 8.29 13.76
N TRP A 118 7.35 7.02 13.54
CA TRP A 118 6.14 6.39 14.05
C TRP A 118 6.08 6.44 15.58
N ASP A 119 4.94 6.91 16.11
CA ASP A 119 4.67 7.04 17.55
C ASP A 119 3.27 6.54 17.95
N GLY A 120 2.57 5.86 17.04
CA GLY A 120 1.20 5.36 17.24
C GLY A 120 0.10 6.39 17.05
N THR A 121 0.42 7.65 16.78
CA THR A 121 -0.59 8.67 16.45
C THR A 121 -0.97 8.64 14.97
N LEU A 122 -2.17 9.15 14.66
CA LEU A 122 -2.63 9.26 13.28
C LEU A 122 -1.76 10.28 12.53
N ARG A 123 -1.09 9.84 11.47
CA ARG A 123 -0.22 10.71 10.66
C ARG A 123 -0.36 10.48 9.17
N HIS A 124 -0.10 11.51 8.40
CA HIS A 124 -0.03 11.47 6.96
C HIS A 124 1.20 10.68 6.51
N ILE A 125 0.99 9.60 5.74
CA ILE A 125 2.04 8.65 5.36
C ILE A 125 2.25 8.55 3.85
N ALA A 126 1.24 8.89 3.05
CA ALA A 126 1.32 8.79 1.60
C ALA A 126 0.47 9.85 0.91
N THR A 127 0.92 10.28 -0.25
CA THR A 127 0.11 11.05 -1.21
C THR A 127 0.23 10.40 -2.58
N VAL A 128 -0.92 10.17 -3.23
CA VAL A 128 -1.01 9.67 -4.60
C VAL A 128 -1.81 10.65 -5.43
N LYS A 129 -1.35 10.93 -6.66
CA LYS A 129 -2.04 11.81 -7.61
C LYS A 129 -2.26 11.11 -8.94
N GLY A 130 -3.50 11.07 -9.38
CA GLY A 130 -3.88 10.60 -10.72
C GLY A 130 -3.64 11.68 -11.78
N PRO A 131 -2.86 11.39 -12.83
CA PRO A 131 -2.45 12.43 -13.81
C PRO A 131 -3.60 12.89 -14.70
N LYS A 132 -4.55 12.01 -15.04
CA LYS A 132 -5.68 12.30 -15.94
C LYS A 132 -6.83 12.99 -15.22
N SER A 133 -7.20 12.47 -14.04
CA SER A 133 -8.33 12.98 -13.26
C SER A 133 -7.98 14.17 -12.39
N GLY A 134 -6.69 14.37 -12.08
CA GLY A 134 -6.21 15.35 -11.09
C GLY A 134 -6.59 15.02 -9.65
N ARG A 135 -7.23 13.88 -9.38
CA ARG A 135 -7.57 13.45 -8.01
C ARG A 135 -6.33 13.21 -7.20
N VAL A 136 -6.37 13.63 -5.93
CA VAL A 136 -5.32 13.42 -4.96
C VAL A 136 -5.89 12.62 -3.80
N MET A 137 -5.25 11.51 -3.48
CA MET A 137 -5.53 10.71 -2.29
C MET A 137 -4.40 10.92 -1.28
N LYS A 138 -4.76 11.20 -0.04
CA LYS A 138 -3.84 11.23 1.10
C LYS A 138 -4.20 10.08 2.04
N ALA A 139 -3.22 9.26 2.40
CA ALA A 139 -3.39 8.18 3.36
C ALA A 139 -2.81 8.57 4.72
N TYR A 140 -3.52 8.18 5.76
CA TYR A 140 -3.15 8.39 7.16
C TYR A 140 -3.24 7.06 7.89
N THR A 141 -2.36 6.82 8.85
CA THR A 141 -2.41 5.61 9.68
C THR A 141 -1.84 5.85 11.08
N THR A 142 -2.24 5.00 12.00
CA THR A 142 -1.61 4.84 13.34
C THR A 142 -0.62 3.68 13.37
N LEU A 143 -0.46 2.93 12.26
CA LEU A 143 0.39 1.73 12.17
C LEU A 143 1.82 2.09 11.73
N PRO A 144 2.82 1.24 12.07
CA PRO A 144 4.23 1.50 11.80
C PRO A 144 4.66 1.28 10.35
N GLY A 145 3.80 0.71 9.51
CA GLY A 145 4.12 0.38 8.13
C GLY A 145 2.93 0.45 7.20
N VAL A 146 3.22 0.55 5.91
CA VAL A 146 2.25 0.52 4.83
C VAL A 146 2.75 -0.38 3.70
N GLN A 147 1.89 -1.29 3.24
CA GLN A 147 2.17 -2.06 2.03
C GLN A 147 1.86 -1.22 0.81
N PHE A 148 2.84 -1.06 -0.07
CA PHE A 148 2.62 -0.55 -1.42
C PHE A 148 2.70 -1.71 -2.41
N TYR A 149 1.56 -1.99 -3.04
CA TYR A 149 1.38 -3.04 -4.04
C TYR A 149 0.90 -2.43 -5.35
N ALA A 150 1.61 -2.67 -6.43
CA ALA A 150 1.32 -2.10 -7.74
C ALA A 150 0.38 -2.96 -8.61
N GLY A 151 -0.11 -4.09 -8.07
CA GLY A 151 -1.03 -4.97 -8.78
C GLY A 151 -0.35 -6.07 -9.59
N ASN A 152 0.93 -6.35 -9.34
CA ASN A 152 1.79 -7.22 -10.16
C ASN A 152 1.24 -8.63 -10.41
N PHE A 153 0.41 -9.15 -9.50
CA PHE A 153 -0.16 -10.51 -9.55
C PHE A 153 -1.67 -10.52 -9.78
N ILE A 154 -2.25 -9.39 -10.23
CA ILE A 154 -3.68 -9.35 -10.55
C ILE A 154 -3.90 -10.04 -11.89
N ASP A 155 -4.56 -11.21 -11.84
CA ASP A 155 -5.00 -11.92 -13.04
C ASP A 155 -6.10 -11.14 -13.77
N VAL A 156 -6.19 -11.37 -15.07
CA VAL A 156 -7.24 -10.81 -15.91
C VAL A 156 -8.60 -11.34 -15.43
N GLN A 157 -9.50 -10.42 -15.04
CA GLN A 157 -10.83 -10.76 -14.53
C GLN A 157 -11.89 -9.72 -14.92
N PRO A 158 -13.18 -10.14 -15.00
CA PRO A 158 -14.25 -9.21 -15.24
C PRO A 158 -14.38 -8.17 -14.14
N GLY A 159 -14.47 -6.92 -14.52
CA GLY A 159 -14.69 -5.80 -13.63
C GLY A 159 -16.10 -5.21 -13.76
N LYS A 160 -16.30 -4.06 -13.12
CA LYS A 160 -17.54 -3.28 -13.19
C LYS A 160 -17.78 -2.77 -14.62
N ASP A 161 -19.05 -2.60 -14.99
CA ASP A 161 -19.48 -1.98 -16.25
C ASP A 161 -18.89 -2.62 -17.51
N GLY A 162 -18.58 -3.92 -17.46
CA GLY A 162 -18.00 -4.66 -18.59
C GLY A 162 -16.51 -4.39 -18.84
N VAL A 163 -15.85 -3.67 -17.96
CA VAL A 163 -14.39 -3.45 -18.02
C VAL A 163 -13.67 -4.72 -17.59
N THR A 164 -12.53 -5.00 -18.19
CA THR A 164 -11.62 -6.07 -17.76
C THR A 164 -10.51 -5.48 -16.91
N TYR A 165 -10.30 -6.03 -15.72
CA TYR A 165 -9.16 -5.71 -14.86
C TYR A 165 -8.03 -6.72 -15.10
N GLY A 166 -6.79 -6.27 -15.00
CA GLY A 166 -5.58 -7.06 -15.15
C GLY A 166 -4.37 -6.15 -15.33
N ASN A 167 -3.21 -6.76 -15.33
CA ASN A 167 -1.95 -6.08 -15.66
C ASN A 167 -1.86 -5.74 -17.16
#